data_ddf8c857d2597a9857184e8d01ba76e2
#
_entry.id   ddf8c857d2597a9857184e8d01ba76e2
#
_cell.length_a   1.000
_cell.length_b   1.000
_cell.length_c   1.000
_cell.angle_alpha   90.00
_cell.angle_beta   90.00
_cell.angle_gamma   90.00
#
_symmetry.space_group_name_H-M   'P 1'
#
loop_
_entity.id
_entity.type
_entity.pdbx_description
1 polymer ?
#
loop_
_entity_poly.entity_id
_entity_poly.type
_entity_poly.pdbx_seq_one_letter_code
_entity_poly.pdbx_strand_id
1 'polypeptide(L)'
;MELKTFLTGSAAGAVLVGAIWGISVAMAPDAREPASLRETRHNKGVMDMICELQLDLDGQLALGITGAEPARMTMVQIDFDKSSGWYQGRIAISEGRAGNLTVLANRLVVSRPAMFQKFGVMISREEFTVDRSTGAFVQSLTLNDGRNIPLIKGTCAQVHKPPF
;
A
#
# COMPACT_ATOMS: atom_id res chain seq x y z
N MET A 1 51.88 3.32 38.47
CA MET A 1 52.33 2.04 39.06
C MET A 1 51.85 0.95 38.14
N GLU A 2 52.89 0.45 37.46
CA GLU A 2 53.18 -0.91 37.06
C GLU A 2 52.14 -1.57 36.13
N LEU A 3 52.35 -1.66 34.82
CA LEU A 3 53.32 -2.47 34.04
C LEU A 3 53.44 -3.94 34.51
N LYS A 4 52.91 -4.87 33.72
CA LYS A 4 53.59 -6.15 33.40
C LYS A 4 53.04 -6.85 32.15
N THR A 5 53.87 -6.80 31.17
CA THR A 5 54.14 -7.64 30.02
C THR A 5 54.28 -9.16 30.40
N PHE A 6 53.91 -10.08 29.48
CA PHE A 6 54.63 -11.34 29.16
C PHE A 6 53.86 -11.99 27.98
N LEU A 7 54.42 -12.00 26.78
CA LEU A 7 55.42 -12.86 26.16
C LEU A 7 54.92 -14.24 25.73
N THR A 8 54.91 -14.40 24.40
CA THR A 8 55.37 -15.49 23.55
C THR A 8 54.82 -16.92 23.70
N GLY A 9 54.45 -17.42 22.52
CA GLY A 9 54.33 -18.85 22.25
C GLY A 9 54.11 -19.14 20.77
N SER A 10 55.21 -19.22 20.02
CA SER A 10 55.28 -19.79 18.68
C SER A 10 55.11 -21.31 18.73
N ALA A 11 54.30 -21.88 17.88
CA ALA A 11 54.45 -23.25 17.45
C ALA A 11 54.03 -23.41 15.98
N ALA A 12 54.99 -23.73 15.14
CA ALA A 12 54.84 -24.15 13.78
C ALA A 12 54.25 -25.58 13.72
N GLY A 13 53.43 -25.86 12.73
CA GLY A 13 52.94 -27.22 12.54
C GLY A 13 52.17 -27.46 11.24
N ALA A 14 52.87 -27.93 10.24
CA ALA A 14 52.49 -28.89 9.20
C ALA A 14 51.39 -28.53 8.17
N VAL A 15 51.88 -28.37 7.00
CA VAL A 15 51.22 -28.49 5.69
C VAL A 15 50.62 -29.89 5.52
N LEU A 16 49.32 -29.96 5.23
CA LEU A 16 48.72 -31.11 4.56
C LEU A 16 47.94 -30.62 3.34
N VAL A 17 48.58 -30.87 2.16
CA VAL A 17 47.99 -30.74 0.86
C VAL A 17 46.98 -31.87 0.67
N GLY A 18 45.71 -31.59 0.81
CA GLY A 18 44.61 -32.47 0.45
C GLY A 18 43.87 -31.89 -0.77
N ALA A 19 44.23 -32.35 -1.95
CA ALA A 19 43.50 -32.05 -3.19
C ALA A 19 42.14 -32.79 -3.13
N ILE A 20 41.10 -32.12 -2.71
CA ILE A 20 39.73 -32.61 -2.90
C ILE A 20 39.16 -31.88 -4.12
N TRP A 21 39.04 -32.64 -5.20
CA TRP A 21 38.23 -32.26 -6.37
C TRP A 21 36.75 -32.21 -5.90
N GLY A 22 36.33 -31.10 -5.36
CA GLY A 22 34.92 -30.78 -5.09
C GLY A 22 34.31 -30.30 -6.39
N ILE A 23 33.42 -31.11 -6.93
CA ILE A 23 32.51 -30.72 -8.01
C ILE A 23 31.66 -29.58 -7.42
N SER A 24 32.00 -28.34 -7.78
CA SER A 24 31.15 -27.20 -7.57
C SER A 24 29.96 -27.30 -8.52
N VAL A 25 28.90 -27.96 -8.05
CA VAL A 25 27.58 -27.74 -8.65
C VAL A 25 27.28 -26.27 -8.43
N ALA A 26 27.53 -25.45 -9.42
CA ALA A 26 27.02 -24.08 -9.46
C ALA A 26 25.50 -24.21 -9.45
N MET A 27 24.89 -24.13 -8.26
CA MET A 27 23.49 -23.77 -8.11
C MET A 27 23.41 -22.36 -8.71
N ALA A 28 22.91 -22.27 -9.95
CA ALA A 28 22.50 -21.03 -10.52
C ALA A 28 21.56 -20.38 -9.49
N PRO A 29 21.83 -19.17 -9.00
CA PRO A 29 20.85 -18.47 -8.17
C PRO A 29 19.60 -18.36 -9.04
N ASP A 30 18.50 -18.93 -8.55
CA ASP A 30 17.18 -18.67 -9.09
C ASP A 30 17.11 -17.15 -9.29
N ALA A 31 17.12 -16.74 -10.53
CA ALA A 31 16.97 -15.34 -10.92
C ALA A 31 15.55 -14.95 -10.59
N ARG A 32 15.31 -14.77 -9.28
CA ARG A 32 14.07 -14.15 -8.81
C ARG A 32 14.04 -12.78 -9.42
N GLU A 33 13.18 -12.63 -10.40
CA GLU A 33 12.86 -11.34 -11.01
C GLU A 33 12.79 -10.29 -9.89
N PRO A 34 13.56 -9.21 -9.93
CA PRO A 34 13.57 -8.23 -8.86
C PRO A 34 12.15 -7.74 -8.63
N ALA A 35 11.77 -7.58 -7.37
CA ALA A 35 10.41 -7.20 -6.96
C ALA A 35 9.86 -6.00 -7.74
N SER A 36 10.73 -5.06 -8.14
CA SER A 36 10.41 -3.91 -8.98
C SER A 36 9.87 -4.28 -10.37
N LEU A 37 10.32 -5.37 -10.98
CA LEU A 37 9.84 -5.83 -12.30
C LEU A 37 8.50 -6.58 -12.18
N ARG A 38 8.26 -7.27 -11.06
CA ARG A 38 6.94 -7.84 -10.76
C ARG A 38 5.90 -6.75 -10.52
N GLU A 39 6.27 -5.70 -9.82
CA GLU A 39 5.40 -4.57 -9.53
C GLU A 39 4.95 -3.85 -10.80
N THR A 40 5.86 -3.69 -11.78
CA THR A 40 5.58 -3.01 -13.05
C THR A 40 4.60 -3.78 -13.94
N ARG A 41 4.56 -5.11 -13.87
CA ARG A 41 3.63 -5.92 -14.68
C ARG A 41 2.18 -5.85 -14.22
N HIS A 42 1.95 -5.56 -12.93
CA HIS A 42 0.61 -5.45 -12.37
C HIS A 42 0.02 -4.04 -12.39
N ASN A 43 0.79 -3.04 -12.86
CA ASN A 43 0.39 -1.64 -12.88
C ASN A 43 0.04 -1.17 -14.30
N LYS A 44 -0.71 -1.98 -15.06
CA LYS A 44 -1.20 -1.63 -16.39
C LYS A 44 -2.69 -1.90 -16.52
N GLY A 45 -3.37 -1.11 -17.35
CA GLY A 45 -4.77 -1.25 -17.64
C GLY A 45 -5.67 -0.78 -16.51
N VAL A 46 -6.87 -1.31 -16.48
CA VAL A 46 -7.92 -0.97 -15.51
C VAL A 46 -8.13 -2.12 -14.54
N MET A 47 -8.13 -1.81 -13.26
CA MET A 47 -8.45 -2.73 -12.17
C MET A 47 -9.80 -2.34 -11.58
N ASP A 48 -10.77 -3.26 -11.67
CA ASP A 48 -12.07 -3.12 -11.03
C ASP A 48 -12.10 -3.93 -9.73
N MET A 49 -12.65 -3.35 -8.69
CA MET A 49 -12.81 -3.98 -7.38
C MET A 49 -14.23 -3.78 -6.85
N ILE A 50 -14.71 -4.75 -6.11
CA ILE A 50 -15.92 -4.62 -5.29
C ILE A 50 -15.47 -4.56 -3.83
N CYS A 51 -15.95 -3.55 -3.14
CA CYS A 51 -15.58 -3.26 -1.76
C CYS A 51 -16.84 -3.24 -0.88
N GLU A 52 -16.76 -3.85 0.28
CA GLU A 52 -17.73 -3.67 1.34
C GLU A 52 -17.22 -2.54 2.26
N LEU A 53 -17.91 -1.40 2.24
CA LEU A 53 -17.49 -0.16 2.89
C LEU A 53 -18.47 0.27 3.95
N GLN A 54 -17.97 0.74 5.10
CA GLN A 54 -18.73 1.28 6.20
C GLN A 54 -18.10 2.55 6.76
N LEU A 55 -18.92 3.38 7.41
CA LEU A 55 -18.42 4.55 8.13
C LEU A 55 -17.57 4.11 9.33
N ASP A 56 -16.42 4.75 9.51
CA ASP A 56 -15.57 4.58 10.68
C ASP A 56 -16.15 5.35 11.89
N LEU A 57 -16.25 4.69 13.04
CA LEU A 57 -16.84 5.30 14.22
C LEU A 57 -16.07 6.54 14.70
N ASP A 58 -14.74 6.45 14.72
CA ASP A 58 -13.89 7.56 15.14
C ASP A 58 -14.02 8.76 14.20
N GLY A 59 -14.09 8.48 12.89
CA GLY A 59 -14.32 9.50 11.87
C GLY A 59 -15.69 10.15 11.98
N GLN A 60 -16.73 9.36 12.29
CA GLN A 60 -18.07 9.89 12.54
C GLN A 60 -18.08 10.85 13.74
N LEU A 61 -17.49 10.42 14.85
CA LEU A 61 -17.40 11.25 16.06
C LEU A 61 -16.63 12.55 15.81
N ALA A 62 -15.48 12.45 15.10
CA ALA A 62 -14.63 13.60 14.78
C ALA A 62 -15.34 14.64 13.90
N LEU A 63 -16.31 14.20 13.08
CA LEU A 63 -17.07 15.07 12.18
C LEU A 63 -18.49 15.37 12.68
N GLY A 64 -18.86 14.91 13.86
CA GLY A 64 -20.20 15.11 14.42
C GLY A 64 -21.32 14.43 13.62
N ILE A 65 -20.99 13.34 12.89
CA ILE A 65 -21.97 12.59 12.11
C ILE A 65 -22.74 11.67 13.05
N THR A 66 -24.05 11.84 13.10
CA THR A 66 -24.94 11.00 13.90
C THR A 66 -25.66 9.99 13.01
N GLY A 67 -25.80 8.77 13.51
CA GLY A 67 -26.49 7.66 12.84
C GLY A 67 -25.50 6.60 12.33
N ALA A 68 -25.86 5.33 12.59
CA ALA A 68 -25.14 4.19 12.03
C ALA A 68 -25.63 3.95 10.58
N GLU A 69 -24.71 3.93 9.63
CA GLU A 69 -25.00 3.46 8.30
C GLU A 69 -24.51 2.00 8.15
N PRO A 70 -25.34 1.12 7.56
CA PRO A 70 -24.88 -0.25 7.27
C PRO A 70 -23.76 -0.24 6.25
N ALA A 71 -22.96 -1.30 6.28
CA ALA A 71 -21.96 -1.54 5.25
C ALA A 71 -22.62 -1.60 3.86
N ARG A 72 -21.94 -1.10 2.85
CA ARG A 72 -22.43 -1.04 1.46
C ARG A 72 -21.44 -1.65 0.51
N MET A 73 -21.97 -2.40 -0.43
CA MET A 73 -21.18 -2.85 -1.58
C MET A 73 -20.96 -1.67 -2.53
N THR A 74 -19.71 -1.44 -2.87
CA THR A 74 -19.26 -0.26 -3.62
C THR A 74 -18.25 -0.68 -4.68
N MET A 75 -18.37 -0.14 -5.89
CA MET A 75 -17.36 -0.33 -6.92
C MET A 75 -16.21 0.66 -6.73
N VAL A 76 -14.99 0.16 -6.89
CA VAL A 76 -13.76 0.95 -6.94
C VAL A 76 -13.04 0.62 -8.25
N GLN A 77 -12.58 1.63 -8.95
CA GLN A 77 -11.82 1.47 -10.19
C GLN A 77 -10.51 2.23 -10.13
N ILE A 78 -9.45 1.56 -10.54
CA ILE A 78 -8.11 2.12 -10.71
C ILE A 78 -7.71 1.99 -12.17
N ASP A 79 -7.39 3.09 -12.80
CA ASP A 79 -6.87 3.16 -14.17
C ASP A 79 -5.39 3.51 -14.10
N PHE A 80 -4.53 2.51 -14.25
CA PHE A 80 -3.08 2.69 -14.18
C PHE A 80 -2.54 3.46 -15.40
N ASP A 81 -3.17 3.31 -16.56
CA ASP A 81 -2.73 3.96 -17.79
C ASP A 81 -3.00 5.46 -17.74
N LYS A 82 -4.11 5.86 -17.12
CA LYS A 82 -4.45 7.28 -16.89
C LYS A 82 -3.95 7.82 -15.56
N SER A 83 -3.29 6.98 -14.74
CA SER A 83 -2.88 7.34 -13.38
C SER A 83 -4.02 7.95 -12.57
N SER A 84 -5.18 7.31 -12.60
CA SER A 84 -6.39 7.82 -11.95
C SER A 84 -7.17 6.72 -11.24
N GLY A 85 -8.08 7.12 -10.34
CA GLY A 85 -8.97 6.20 -9.68
C GLY A 85 -10.21 6.88 -9.14
N TRP A 86 -11.25 6.09 -8.89
CA TRP A 86 -12.51 6.54 -8.31
C TRP A 86 -13.22 5.39 -7.57
N TYR A 87 -14.19 5.75 -6.75
CA TYR A 87 -15.11 4.79 -6.13
C TYR A 87 -16.54 5.36 -6.10
N GLN A 88 -17.54 4.50 -6.01
CA GLN A 88 -18.93 4.91 -5.88
C GLN A 88 -19.21 5.46 -4.46
N GLY A 89 -18.63 6.61 -4.18
CA GLY A 89 -18.74 7.28 -2.90
C GLY A 89 -19.73 8.44 -2.91
N ARG A 90 -20.11 8.85 -1.71
CA ARG A 90 -21.02 9.99 -1.51
C ARG A 90 -20.29 11.33 -1.42
N ILE A 91 -18.96 11.32 -1.42
CA ILE A 91 -18.14 12.49 -1.24
C ILE A 91 -17.50 12.86 -2.58
N ALA A 92 -16.32 13.38 -2.67
CA ALA A 92 -15.86 14.05 -3.89
C ALA A 92 -15.30 13.15 -4.99
N ILE A 93 -14.60 12.07 -4.62
CA ILE A 93 -14.01 11.15 -5.61
C ILE A 93 -15.08 10.18 -6.13
N SER A 94 -15.46 10.36 -7.38
CA SER A 94 -16.49 9.57 -8.05
C SER A 94 -16.10 9.38 -9.52
N GLU A 95 -16.86 8.60 -10.28
CA GLU A 95 -16.61 8.34 -11.69
C GLU A 95 -16.40 9.63 -12.50
N GLY A 96 -17.25 10.63 -12.32
CA GLY A 96 -17.13 11.94 -12.99
C GLY A 96 -16.07 12.88 -12.38
N ARG A 97 -15.38 12.45 -11.31
CA ARG A 97 -14.44 13.26 -10.54
C ARG A 97 -13.31 12.40 -9.99
N ALA A 98 -12.65 11.64 -10.86
CA ALA A 98 -11.54 10.77 -10.50
C ALA A 98 -10.40 11.56 -9.83
N GLY A 99 -9.73 10.92 -8.89
CA GLY A 99 -8.52 11.43 -8.25
C GLY A 99 -7.25 10.94 -8.96
N ASN A 100 -6.12 11.55 -8.62
CA ASN A 100 -4.80 11.17 -9.11
C ASN A 100 -4.31 9.93 -8.35
N LEU A 101 -3.88 8.91 -9.08
CA LEU A 101 -3.31 7.69 -8.54
C LEU A 101 -1.82 7.86 -8.26
N THR A 102 -1.41 7.42 -7.08
CA THR A 102 0.00 7.18 -6.72
C THR A 102 0.12 5.74 -6.25
N VAL A 103 1.10 5.01 -6.78
CA VAL A 103 1.39 3.63 -6.36
C VAL A 103 2.57 3.64 -5.40
N LEU A 104 2.36 3.18 -4.18
CA LEU A 104 3.36 3.11 -3.12
C LEU A 104 3.51 1.67 -2.65
N ALA A 105 4.46 0.94 -3.19
CA ALA A 105 4.65 -0.49 -2.93
C ALA A 105 3.33 -1.27 -3.10
N ASN A 106 2.80 -1.82 -2.01
CA ASN A 106 1.52 -2.57 -2.03
C ASN A 106 0.28 -1.68 -1.89
N ARG A 107 0.44 -0.35 -1.84
CA ARG A 107 -0.67 0.56 -1.58
C ARG A 107 -0.98 1.40 -2.81
N LEU A 108 -2.24 1.41 -3.21
CA LEU A 108 -2.80 2.31 -4.19
C LEU A 108 -3.39 3.50 -3.46
N VAL A 109 -2.92 4.69 -3.76
CA VAL A 109 -3.37 5.93 -3.15
C VAL A 109 -4.00 6.79 -4.23
N VAL A 110 -5.27 7.13 -4.07
CA VAL A 110 -5.99 8.01 -4.98
C VAL A 110 -6.37 9.26 -4.22
N SER A 111 -5.86 10.40 -4.64
CA SER A 111 -6.08 11.66 -3.97
C SER A 111 -6.61 12.74 -4.91
N ARG A 112 -7.43 13.63 -4.35
CA ARG A 112 -7.98 14.76 -5.06
C ARG A 112 -8.05 15.98 -4.16
N PRO A 113 -7.61 17.17 -4.63
CA PRO A 113 -7.92 18.42 -3.97
C PRO A 113 -9.44 18.59 -3.89
N ALA A 114 -9.91 19.02 -2.75
CA ALA A 114 -11.33 19.25 -2.51
C ALA A 114 -11.47 20.59 -1.76
N MET A 115 -12.34 21.47 -2.23
CA MET A 115 -12.60 22.75 -1.58
C MET A 115 -14.11 22.86 -1.41
N PHE A 116 -14.62 22.14 -0.40
CA PHE A 116 -16.05 22.17 -0.10
C PHE A 116 -16.30 22.09 1.40
N GLN A 117 -17.39 22.69 1.81
CA GLN A 117 -17.85 22.61 3.20
C GLN A 117 -18.82 21.44 3.35
N LYS A 118 -18.52 20.55 4.32
CA LYS A 118 -19.39 19.45 4.69
C LYS A 118 -19.17 19.12 6.16
N PHE A 119 -20.21 18.62 6.83
CA PHE A 119 -20.16 18.31 8.28
C PHE A 119 -19.72 19.51 9.15
N GLY A 120 -20.05 20.73 8.74
CA GLY A 120 -19.64 21.93 9.47
C GLY A 120 -18.16 22.31 9.35
N VAL A 121 -17.37 21.57 8.58
CA VAL A 121 -15.93 21.79 8.40
C VAL A 121 -15.58 22.00 6.93
N MET A 122 -14.47 22.71 6.69
CA MET A 122 -13.92 22.87 5.35
C MET A 122 -12.95 21.74 5.04
N ILE A 123 -13.21 21.01 3.95
CA ILE A 123 -12.39 19.89 3.48
C ILE A 123 -11.48 20.41 2.38
N SER A 124 -10.18 20.17 2.50
CA SER A 124 -9.15 20.60 1.53
C SER A 124 -8.66 19.48 0.62
N ARG A 125 -8.80 18.22 1.03
CA ARG A 125 -8.42 17.05 0.24
C ARG A 125 -9.29 15.86 0.61
N GLU A 126 -9.60 15.07 -0.37
CA GLU A 126 -10.12 13.73 -0.21
C GLU A 126 -9.09 12.72 -0.74
N GLU A 127 -8.93 11.61 -0.04
CA GLU A 127 -8.02 10.54 -0.42
C GLU A 127 -8.65 9.20 -0.07
N PHE A 128 -8.48 8.20 -0.93
CA PHE A 128 -8.68 6.82 -0.51
C PHE A 128 -7.46 5.97 -0.82
N THR A 129 -7.26 4.94 -0.04
CA THR A 129 -6.17 3.98 -0.19
C THR A 129 -6.73 2.57 -0.27
N VAL A 130 -6.10 1.73 -1.11
CA VAL A 130 -6.34 0.29 -1.15
C VAL A 130 -5.02 -0.42 -0.96
N ASP A 131 -4.93 -1.28 0.04
CA ASP A 131 -3.78 -2.17 0.22
C ASP A 131 -3.98 -3.41 -0.65
N ARG A 132 -3.06 -3.65 -1.58
CA ARG A 132 -3.16 -4.73 -2.59
C ARG A 132 -2.93 -6.12 -2.00
N SER A 133 -2.29 -6.20 -0.84
CA SER A 133 -2.00 -7.47 -0.18
C SER A 133 -3.14 -7.96 0.70
N THR A 134 -3.86 -7.02 1.32
CA THR A 134 -4.94 -7.32 2.27
C THR A 134 -6.33 -6.98 1.74
N GLY A 135 -6.43 -6.17 0.69
CA GLY A 135 -7.68 -5.59 0.22
C GLY A 135 -8.22 -4.47 1.11
N ALA A 136 -7.50 -4.07 2.15
CA ALA A 136 -7.99 -3.03 3.07
C ALA A 136 -8.19 -1.71 2.34
N PHE A 137 -9.36 -1.12 2.51
CA PHE A 137 -9.75 0.18 1.99
C PHE A 137 -9.89 1.19 3.12
N VAL A 138 -9.35 2.38 2.93
CA VAL A 138 -9.56 3.53 3.83
C VAL A 138 -9.76 4.79 3.00
N GLN A 139 -10.85 5.51 3.25
CA GLN A 139 -11.06 6.85 2.72
C GLN A 139 -10.90 7.86 3.85
N SER A 140 -10.13 8.90 3.59
CA SER A 140 -9.81 9.97 4.53
C SER A 140 -10.14 11.34 3.96
N LEU A 141 -10.49 12.25 4.86
CA LEU A 141 -10.68 13.66 4.57
C LEU A 141 -9.59 14.48 5.25
N THR A 142 -8.89 15.31 4.50
CA THR A 142 -8.00 16.31 5.09
C THR A 142 -8.76 17.61 5.24
N LEU A 143 -8.81 18.14 6.43
CA LEU A 143 -9.45 19.41 6.73
C LEU A 143 -8.52 20.59 6.42
N ASN A 144 -9.07 21.79 6.38
CA ASN A 144 -8.29 23.01 6.10
C ASN A 144 -7.28 23.35 7.21
N ASP A 145 -7.47 22.82 8.42
CA ASP A 145 -6.52 22.93 9.54
C ASP A 145 -5.42 21.87 9.53
N GLY A 146 -5.37 21.02 8.49
CA GLY A 146 -4.36 19.98 8.30
C GLY A 146 -4.70 18.64 8.97
N ARG A 147 -5.76 18.54 9.77
CA ARG A 147 -6.18 17.24 10.34
C ARG A 147 -6.61 16.29 9.24
N ASN A 148 -6.16 15.03 9.32
CA ASN A 148 -6.59 13.93 8.44
C ASN A 148 -7.51 13.01 9.23
N ILE A 149 -8.73 12.83 8.75
CA ILE A 149 -9.78 12.05 9.42
C ILE A 149 -10.15 10.87 8.54
N PRO A 150 -9.83 9.63 8.93
CA PRO A 150 -10.37 8.44 8.30
C PRO A 150 -11.88 8.40 8.50
N LEU A 151 -12.64 8.32 7.43
CA LEU A 151 -14.11 8.37 7.49
C LEU A 151 -14.78 7.07 7.06
N ILE A 152 -14.21 6.39 6.07
CA ILE A 152 -14.77 5.14 5.55
C ILE A 152 -13.67 4.08 5.59
N LYS A 153 -14.02 2.89 6.08
CA LYS A 153 -13.15 1.72 6.09
C LYS A 153 -13.87 0.54 5.47
N GLY A 154 -13.10 -0.42 4.97
CA GLY A 154 -13.66 -1.65 4.45
C GLY A 154 -12.66 -2.57 3.81
N THR A 155 -13.16 -3.53 3.06
CA THR A 155 -12.34 -4.52 2.37
C THR A 155 -12.77 -4.63 0.92
N CYS A 156 -11.81 -4.69 0.02
CA CYS A 156 -11.99 -4.81 -1.42
C CYS A 156 -11.53 -6.17 -1.93
N ALA A 157 -12.22 -6.68 -2.92
CA ALA A 157 -11.81 -7.83 -3.71
C ALA A 157 -11.74 -7.43 -5.20
N GLN A 158 -10.67 -7.85 -5.88
CA GLN A 158 -10.53 -7.59 -7.31
C GLN A 158 -11.55 -8.43 -8.09
N VAL A 159 -12.21 -7.79 -9.05
CA VAL A 159 -13.11 -8.46 -9.99
C VAL A 159 -12.30 -8.91 -11.20
N HIS A 160 -12.21 -10.21 -11.38
CA HIS A 160 -11.64 -10.77 -12.60
C HIS A 160 -12.74 -10.89 -13.64
N LYS A 161 -12.62 -10.17 -14.76
CA LYS A 161 -13.51 -10.39 -15.90
C LYS A 161 -13.31 -11.81 -16.42
N PRO A 162 -14.39 -12.60 -16.59
CA PRO A 162 -14.25 -13.90 -17.23
C PRO A 162 -13.71 -13.73 -18.66
N PRO A 163 -12.92 -14.69 -19.16
CA PRO A 163 -12.31 -14.61 -20.48
C PRO A 163 -13.33 -14.98 -21.58
N PHE A 164 -14.24 -14.05 -21.91
CA PHE A 164 -15.11 -14.10 -23.10
C PHE A 164 -15.41 -12.72 -23.62
#